data_0c27de6cb545e5d8c8fb5e6b95f746ea
#
_entry.id   0c27de6cb545e5d8c8fb5e6b95f746ea
#
_cell.length_a   1.000
_cell.length_b   1.000
_cell.length_c   1.000
_cell.angle_alpha   90.00
_cell.angle_beta   90.00
_cell.angle_gamma   90.00
#
_symmetry.space_group_name_H-M   'P 1'
#
loop_
_entity.id
_entity.type
_entity.pdbx_description
1 polymer ?
#
loop_
_entity_poly.entity_id
_entity_poly.type
_entity_poly.pdbx_seq_one_letter_code
_entity_poly.pdbx_strand_id
1 'polypeptide(L)'
;MKANNIVPLSVLMVLQFAVISLVNQSAFDISYVDILKDTSGAMLAIGAVSGWLSHLMPTDLKNVLVFWRWKNVLPGHRFIQLSERDRRIDTALLKARVSEFELLKQNNSEQNSYWYKEFYRPSNKQDEVASTHRAYLLYRDSAAVSFVSAFALLVAKQFFSEQFLELSYQSLWVFVVAIAGFCIAAKNAGNRLVTTAVAISLSA
;
A
#
# COMPACT_ATOMS: atom_id res chain seq x y z
N MET A 1 -4.47 -8.15 -11.57
CA MET A 1 -4.09 -7.90 -10.15
C MET A 1 -4.75 -6.64 -9.56
N LYS A 2 -4.73 -5.48 -10.21
CA LYS A 2 -5.38 -4.25 -9.66
C LYS A 2 -6.90 -4.40 -9.49
N ALA A 3 -7.59 -5.03 -10.43
CA ALA A 3 -9.04 -5.23 -10.35
C ALA A 3 -9.49 -6.00 -9.09
N ASN A 4 -8.68 -6.96 -8.63
CA ASN A 4 -9.01 -7.77 -7.44
C ASN A 4 -8.87 -7.00 -6.12
N ASN A 5 -8.25 -5.82 -6.12
CA ASN A 5 -8.06 -5.00 -4.92
C ASN A 5 -9.11 -3.90 -4.77
N ILE A 6 -10.00 -3.70 -5.75
CA ILE A 6 -11.01 -2.63 -5.70
C ILE A 6 -11.95 -2.85 -4.50
N VAL A 7 -12.48 -4.05 -4.33
CA VAL A 7 -13.40 -4.36 -3.23
C VAL A 7 -12.72 -4.22 -1.86
N PRO A 8 -11.56 -4.84 -1.59
CA PRO A 8 -10.85 -4.61 -0.32
C PRO A 8 -10.49 -3.14 -0.07
N LEU A 9 -10.07 -2.41 -1.10
CA LEU A 9 -9.77 -0.97 -0.99
C LEU A 9 -11.02 -0.18 -0.58
N SER A 10 -12.17 -0.47 -1.23
CA SER A 10 -13.44 0.17 -0.90
C SER A 10 -13.85 -0.09 0.55
N VAL A 11 -13.74 -1.33 1.02
CA VAL A 11 -14.05 -1.69 2.42
C VAL A 11 -13.17 -0.91 3.39
N LEU A 12 -11.86 -0.82 3.13
CA LEU A 12 -10.96 -0.04 3.98
C LEU A 12 -11.31 1.45 4.00
N MET A 13 -11.74 2.00 2.87
CA MET A 13 -12.18 3.41 2.79
C MET A 13 -13.50 3.62 3.51
N VAL A 14 -14.47 2.72 3.36
CA VAL A 14 -15.74 2.78 4.11
C VAL A 14 -15.49 2.77 5.62
N LEU A 15 -14.63 1.87 6.10
CA LEU A 15 -14.26 1.82 7.52
C LEU A 15 -13.62 3.13 7.99
N GLN A 16 -12.73 3.71 7.18
CA GLN A 16 -12.09 4.98 7.51
C GLN A 16 -13.11 6.13 7.59
N PHE A 17 -14.03 6.21 6.64
CA PHE A 17 -15.11 7.20 6.67
C PHE A 17 -16.07 6.99 7.83
N ALA A 18 -16.39 5.74 8.17
CA ALA A 18 -17.22 5.41 9.34
C ALA A 18 -16.57 5.92 10.64
N VAL A 19 -15.25 5.74 10.81
CA VAL A 19 -14.52 6.27 11.96
C VAL A 19 -14.54 7.81 11.98
N ILE A 20 -14.36 8.46 10.83
CA ILE A 20 -14.43 9.92 10.72
C ILE A 20 -15.83 10.41 11.12
N SER A 21 -16.89 9.73 10.66
CA SER A 21 -18.27 10.08 11.02
C SER A 21 -18.53 9.89 12.52
N LEU A 22 -17.98 8.85 13.15
CA LEU A 22 -18.08 8.64 14.60
C LEU A 22 -17.38 9.76 15.39
N VAL A 23 -16.25 10.23 14.91
CA VAL A 23 -15.50 11.35 15.54
C VAL A 23 -16.24 12.68 15.38
N ASN A 24 -17.10 12.81 14.36
CA ASN A 24 -17.85 14.04 14.05
C ASN A 24 -19.36 13.80 14.16
N GLN A 25 -19.82 13.08 15.18
CA GLN A 25 -21.25 12.77 15.37
C GLN A 25 -22.18 14.00 15.36
N SER A 26 -21.68 15.17 15.78
CA SER A 26 -22.42 16.42 15.74
C SER A 26 -22.50 17.04 14.34
N ALA A 27 -21.61 16.66 13.42
CA ALA A 27 -21.54 17.23 12.07
C ALA A 27 -22.35 16.44 11.03
N PHE A 28 -22.69 15.18 11.32
CA PHE A 28 -23.40 14.32 10.40
C PHE A 28 -24.67 13.76 11.07
N ASP A 29 -25.81 14.40 10.81
CA ASP A 29 -27.13 13.90 11.19
C ASP A 29 -27.57 12.75 10.25
N ILE A 30 -26.65 11.82 10.01
CA ILE A 30 -26.88 10.69 9.10
C ILE A 30 -27.14 9.45 9.94
N SER A 31 -28.36 8.92 9.83
CA SER A 31 -28.67 7.60 10.37
C SER A 31 -27.81 6.55 9.67
N TYR A 32 -26.85 5.97 10.40
CA TYR A 32 -25.98 4.90 9.89
C TYR A 32 -26.79 3.70 9.35
N VAL A 33 -28.01 3.51 9.84
CA VAL A 33 -28.94 2.46 9.41
C VAL A 33 -29.39 2.68 7.96
N ASP A 34 -29.55 3.93 7.53
CA ASP A 34 -30.01 4.25 6.18
C ASP A 34 -28.87 4.12 5.15
N ILE A 35 -27.62 4.43 5.54
CA ILE A 35 -26.45 4.15 4.69
C ILE A 35 -26.26 2.63 4.49
N LEU A 36 -26.54 1.82 5.51
CA LEU A 36 -26.40 0.37 5.42
C LEU A 36 -27.53 -0.30 4.62
N LYS A 37 -28.68 0.34 4.48
CA LYS A 37 -29.82 -0.19 3.71
C LYS A 37 -29.61 -0.12 2.19
N ASP A 38 -28.84 0.85 1.70
CA ASP A 38 -28.53 1.04 0.27
C ASP A 38 -27.07 0.66 -0.07
N THR A 39 -26.61 -0.43 0.54
CA THR A 39 -25.20 -0.80 0.66
C THR A 39 -24.51 -1.09 -0.68
N SER A 40 -25.24 -1.60 -1.69
CA SER A 40 -24.61 -2.02 -2.94
C SER A 40 -24.21 -0.83 -3.83
N GLY A 41 -25.08 0.16 -3.98
CA GLY A 41 -24.81 1.37 -4.77
C GLY A 41 -23.75 2.25 -4.13
N ALA A 42 -23.83 2.45 -2.80
CA ALA A 42 -22.84 3.23 -2.06
C ALA A 42 -21.43 2.58 -2.10
N MET A 43 -21.33 1.26 -1.94
CA MET A 43 -20.04 0.56 -2.06
C MET A 43 -19.43 0.67 -3.44
N LEU A 44 -20.23 0.59 -4.50
CA LEU A 44 -19.77 0.75 -5.88
C LEU A 44 -19.26 2.19 -6.10
N ALA A 45 -20.00 3.20 -5.65
CA ALA A 45 -19.61 4.60 -5.75
C ALA A 45 -18.31 4.87 -4.99
N ILE A 46 -18.19 4.42 -3.74
CA ILE A 46 -16.96 4.57 -2.93
C ILE A 46 -15.79 3.82 -3.60
N GLY A 47 -16.05 2.63 -4.16
CA GLY A 47 -15.05 1.87 -4.90
C GLY A 47 -14.54 2.61 -6.13
N ALA A 48 -15.43 3.19 -6.92
CA ALA A 48 -15.09 3.97 -8.10
C ALA A 48 -14.30 5.23 -7.73
N VAL A 49 -14.74 5.99 -6.73
CA VAL A 49 -14.05 7.18 -6.23
C VAL A 49 -12.68 6.80 -5.65
N SER A 50 -12.58 5.75 -4.84
CA SER A 50 -11.31 5.29 -4.27
C SER A 50 -10.33 4.84 -5.37
N GLY A 51 -10.84 4.13 -6.39
CA GLY A 51 -10.06 3.76 -7.56
C GLY A 51 -9.53 4.98 -8.30
N TRP A 52 -10.38 5.97 -8.55
CA TRP A 52 -10.00 7.23 -9.18
C TRP A 52 -8.97 8.00 -8.35
N LEU A 53 -9.22 8.21 -7.06
CA LEU A 53 -8.30 8.89 -6.14
C LEU A 53 -6.93 8.19 -6.10
N SER A 54 -6.92 6.84 -6.12
CA SER A 54 -5.67 6.10 -6.21
C SER A 54 -4.88 6.42 -7.48
N HIS A 55 -5.53 6.76 -8.60
CA HIS A 55 -4.84 7.10 -9.85
C HIS A 55 -4.32 8.54 -9.89
N LEU A 56 -4.80 9.44 -9.03
CA LEU A 56 -4.29 10.82 -8.94
C LEU A 56 -2.83 10.88 -8.51
N MET A 57 -2.38 9.93 -7.69
CA MET A 57 -0.99 9.87 -7.25
C MET A 57 -0.16 8.94 -8.16
N PRO A 58 0.92 9.43 -8.80
CA PRO A 58 1.84 8.59 -9.57
C PRO A 58 2.43 7.45 -8.75
N THR A 59 2.72 6.32 -9.41
CA THR A 59 3.25 5.11 -8.75
C THR A 59 4.54 5.39 -7.97
N ASP A 60 5.42 6.24 -8.49
CA ASP A 60 6.69 6.57 -7.83
C ASP A 60 6.45 7.33 -6.53
N LEU A 61 5.52 8.29 -6.51
CA LEU A 61 5.16 9.00 -5.28
C LEU A 61 4.52 8.08 -4.25
N LYS A 62 3.66 7.12 -4.67
CA LYS A 62 3.12 6.10 -3.77
C LYS A 62 4.22 5.28 -3.11
N ASN A 63 5.22 4.89 -3.91
CA ASN A 63 6.34 4.12 -3.40
C ASN A 63 7.19 4.95 -2.43
N VAL A 64 7.45 6.23 -2.75
CA VAL A 64 8.15 7.16 -1.85
C VAL A 64 7.39 7.32 -0.53
N LEU A 65 6.06 7.49 -0.59
CA LEU A 65 5.18 7.59 0.60
C LEU A 65 5.32 6.36 1.50
N VAL A 66 5.37 5.15 0.93
CA VAL A 66 5.46 3.89 1.68
C VAL A 66 6.85 3.64 2.26
N PHE A 67 7.90 3.82 1.44
CA PHE A 67 9.25 3.42 1.84
C PHE A 67 10.09 4.56 2.43
N TRP A 68 9.61 5.81 2.33
CA TRP A 68 10.28 7.02 2.86
C TRP A 68 11.70 7.17 2.30
N ARG A 69 11.86 6.93 0.99
CA ARG A 69 13.13 6.99 0.27
C ARG A 69 12.92 7.66 -1.08
N TRP A 70 13.87 8.50 -1.48
CA TRP A 70 13.86 9.16 -2.77
C TRP A 70 14.68 8.43 -3.84
N LYS A 71 15.69 7.64 -3.41
CA LYS A 71 16.53 6.83 -4.30
C LYS A 71 16.40 5.35 -3.91
N ASN A 72 16.45 4.47 -4.90
CA ASN A 72 16.35 3.03 -4.68
C ASN A 72 15.15 2.66 -3.78
N VAL A 73 13.98 3.21 -4.14
CA VAL A 73 12.76 3.22 -3.31
C VAL A 73 12.26 1.81 -3.03
N LEU A 74 12.14 0.99 -4.08
CA LEU A 74 11.54 -0.34 -4.00
C LEU A 74 12.37 -1.31 -3.14
N PRO A 75 11.73 -2.28 -2.47
CA PRO A 75 12.42 -3.24 -1.62
C PRO A 75 13.36 -4.16 -2.42
N GLY A 76 13.10 -4.39 -3.71
CA GLY A 76 13.98 -5.14 -4.59
C GLY A 76 15.40 -4.57 -4.70
N HIS A 77 15.57 -3.26 -4.49
CA HIS A 77 16.90 -2.63 -4.42
C HIS A 77 17.74 -3.08 -3.21
N ARG A 78 17.18 -3.87 -2.33
CA ARG A 78 17.82 -4.41 -1.11
C ARG A 78 17.51 -5.90 -0.95
N PHE A 79 17.23 -6.60 -2.05
CA PHE A 79 16.79 -7.98 -1.95
C PHE A 79 17.83 -8.86 -1.28
N ILE A 80 19.12 -8.65 -1.51
CA ILE A 80 20.19 -9.41 -0.87
C ILE A 80 20.13 -9.22 0.65
N GLN A 81 20.10 -7.96 1.12
CA GLN A 81 20.04 -7.65 2.54
C GLN A 81 18.76 -8.19 3.21
N LEU A 82 17.62 -8.14 2.50
CA LEU A 82 16.35 -8.68 3.00
C LEU A 82 16.41 -10.20 3.08
N SER A 83 16.99 -10.86 2.08
CA SER A 83 17.12 -12.29 2.00
C SER A 83 18.07 -12.86 3.05
N GLU A 84 19.20 -12.18 3.33
CA GLU A 84 20.14 -12.58 4.40
C GLU A 84 19.49 -12.55 5.81
N ARG A 85 18.41 -11.80 5.99
CA ARG A 85 17.66 -11.70 7.27
C ARG A 85 16.49 -12.65 7.37
N ASP A 86 16.07 -13.25 6.26
CA ASP A 86 14.90 -14.13 6.22
C ASP A 86 15.36 -15.59 6.48
N ARG A 87 14.88 -16.17 7.59
CA ARG A 87 15.24 -17.53 8.02
C ARG A 87 14.82 -18.63 7.03
N ARG A 88 13.94 -18.33 6.09
CA ARG A 88 13.50 -19.29 5.05
C ARG A 88 14.51 -19.44 3.92
N ILE A 89 15.50 -18.55 3.85
CA ILE A 89 16.45 -18.45 2.74
C ILE A 89 17.83 -18.91 3.21
N ASP A 90 18.33 -19.96 2.57
CA ASP A 90 19.72 -20.38 2.74
C ASP A 90 20.65 -19.38 2.01
N THR A 91 21.48 -18.69 2.79
CA THR A 91 22.42 -17.69 2.28
C THR A 91 23.50 -18.31 1.38
N ALA A 92 23.86 -19.59 1.60
CA ALA A 92 24.86 -20.27 0.76
C ALA A 92 24.28 -20.54 -0.63
N LEU A 93 23.03 -21.02 -0.69
CA LEU A 93 22.31 -21.23 -1.95
C LEU A 93 22.09 -19.91 -2.68
N LEU A 94 21.73 -18.85 -1.95
CA LEU A 94 21.56 -17.53 -2.55
C LEU A 94 22.86 -17.01 -3.19
N LYS A 95 24.00 -17.17 -2.50
CA LYS A 95 25.31 -16.77 -3.02
C LYS A 95 25.70 -17.58 -4.25
N ALA A 96 25.42 -18.87 -4.26
CA ALA A 96 25.70 -19.71 -5.42
C ALA A 96 24.81 -19.39 -6.63
N ARG A 97 23.57 -18.94 -6.39
CA ARG A 97 22.59 -18.63 -7.44
C ARG A 97 22.80 -17.25 -8.07
N VAL A 98 23.29 -16.28 -7.31
CA VAL A 98 23.45 -14.87 -7.74
C VAL A 98 24.84 -14.68 -8.34
N SER A 99 24.90 -14.40 -9.64
CA SER A 99 26.15 -14.07 -10.32
C SER A 99 26.73 -12.80 -9.70
N GLU A 100 28.05 -12.78 -9.46
CA GLU A 100 28.77 -11.62 -8.92
C GLU A 100 28.13 -11.05 -7.64
N PHE A 101 27.78 -11.94 -6.72
CA PHE A 101 27.02 -11.62 -5.50
C PHE A 101 27.56 -10.41 -4.73
N GLU A 102 28.87 -10.34 -4.50
CA GLU A 102 29.51 -9.26 -3.72
C GLU A 102 29.48 -7.93 -4.45
N LEU A 103 29.62 -7.92 -5.78
CA LEU A 103 29.47 -6.70 -6.59
C LEU A 103 28.03 -6.20 -6.61
N LEU A 104 27.08 -7.13 -6.82
CA LEU A 104 25.67 -6.78 -6.82
C LEU A 104 25.19 -6.30 -5.44
N LYS A 105 25.74 -6.84 -4.35
CA LYS A 105 25.44 -6.43 -2.98
C LYS A 105 25.82 -4.96 -2.73
N GLN A 106 26.86 -4.45 -3.37
CA GLN A 106 27.29 -3.06 -3.28
C GLN A 106 26.49 -2.13 -4.20
N ASN A 107 25.86 -2.67 -5.24
CA ASN A 107 25.13 -1.88 -6.24
C ASN A 107 23.60 -1.99 -6.07
N ASN A 108 23.04 -1.20 -5.15
CA ASN A 108 21.60 -1.19 -4.89
C ASN A 108 20.77 -0.85 -6.13
N SER A 109 21.26 -0.09 -7.09
CA SER A 109 20.51 0.30 -8.28
C SER A 109 20.21 -0.90 -9.19
N GLU A 110 21.18 -1.82 -9.32
CA GLU A 110 21.04 -3.02 -10.14
C GLU A 110 20.26 -4.14 -9.45
N GLN A 111 20.30 -4.20 -8.11
CA GLN A 111 19.63 -5.26 -7.35
C GLN A 111 18.15 -5.43 -7.72
N ASN A 112 17.40 -4.33 -7.90
CA ASN A 112 15.98 -4.40 -8.21
C ASN A 112 15.72 -5.03 -9.59
N SER A 113 16.51 -4.67 -10.59
CA SER A 113 16.39 -5.22 -11.94
C SER A 113 16.75 -6.72 -11.96
N TYR A 114 17.82 -7.09 -11.24
CA TYR A 114 18.23 -8.48 -11.08
C TYR A 114 17.15 -9.29 -10.37
N TRP A 115 16.68 -8.81 -9.19
CA TRP A 115 15.61 -9.46 -8.45
C TRP A 115 14.34 -9.66 -9.29
N TYR A 116 13.92 -8.62 -10.01
CA TYR A 116 12.72 -8.67 -10.84
C TYR A 116 12.83 -9.74 -11.93
N LYS A 117 13.99 -9.81 -12.59
CA LYS A 117 14.22 -10.73 -13.72
C LYS A 117 14.41 -12.16 -13.26
N GLU A 118 15.26 -12.39 -12.27
CA GLU A 118 15.72 -13.72 -11.88
C GLU A 118 14.84 -14.41 -10.82
N PHE A 119 14.18 -13.64 -9.96
CA PHE A 119 13.38 -14.18 -8.86
C PHE A 119 11.88 -13.91 -9.00
N TYR A 120 11.49 -12.65 -9.23
CA TYR A 120 10.07 -12.32 -9.24
C TYR A 120 9.37 -12.82 -10.51
N ARG A 121 9.92 -12.55 -11.69
CA ARG A 121 9.26 -12.89 -12.96
C ARG A 121 9.01 -14.40 -13.13
N PRO A 122 9.95 -15.29 -12.78
CA PRO A 122 9.71 -16.75 -12.84
C PRO A 122 8.67 -17.23 -11.83
N SER A 123 8.63 -16.63 -10.61
CA SER A 123 7.76 -17.07 -9.52
C SER A 123 6.43 -16.32 -9.38
N ASN A 124 6.16 -15.29 -10.22
CA ASN A 124 5.03 -14.39 -10.06
C ASN A 124 3.63 -15.05 -10.16
N LYS A 125 3.56 -16.25 -10.73
CA LYS A 125 2.33 -17.05 -10.84
C LYS A 125 2.09 -17.94 -9.62
N GLN A 126 3.07 -18.12 -8.75
CA GLN A 126 2.93 -18.86 -7.50
C GLN A 126 1.99 -18.10 -6.56
N ASP A 127 1.05 -18.81 -5.95
CA ASP A 127 -0.01 -18.21 -5.13
C ASP A 127 0.52 -17.35 -3.98
N GLU A 128 1.61 -17.79 -3.36
CA GLU A 128 2.24 -17.06 -2.25
C GLU A 128 2.84 -15.72 -2.71
N VAL A 129 3.52 -15.70 -3.88
CA VAL A 129 4.07 -14.47 -4.46
C VAL A 129 2.94 -13.55 -4.92
N ALA A 130 1.93 -14.10 -5.60
CA ALA A 130 0.79 -13.35 -6.08
C ALA A 130 -0.03 -12.73 -4.93
N SER A 131 -0.21 -13.46 -3.81
CA SER A 131 -0.93 -12.96 -2.64
C SER A 131 -0.17 -11.85 -1.92
N THR A 132 1.14 -12.00 -1.72
CA THR A 132 1.97 -10.95 -1.11
C THR A 132 2.05 -9.71 -1.99
N HIS A 133 2.10 -9.87 -3.32
CA HIS A 133 2.06 -8.75 -4.26
C HIS A 133 0.71 -8.02 -4.19
N ARG A 134 -0.41 -8.75 -4.14
CA ARG A 134 -1.74 -8.14 -3.98
C ARG A 134 -1.85 -7.35 -2.68
N ALA A 135 -1.37 -7.92 -1.57
CA ALA A 135 -1.36 -7.24 -0.27
C ALA A 135 -0.52 -5.96 -0.30
N TYR A 136 0.67 -6.00 -0.89
CA TYR A 136 1.52 -4.82 -1.07
C TYR A 136 0.79 -3.71 -1.85
N LEU A 137 0.19 -4.04 -3.00
CA LEU A 137 -0.54 -3.08 -3.81
C LEU A 137 -1.75 -2.51 -3.06
N LEU A 138 -2.51 -3.34 -2.35
CA LEU A 138 -3.66 -2.92 -1.56
C LEU A 138 -3.26 -1.86 -0.53
N TYR A 139 -2.32 -2.18 0.35
CA TYR A 139 -1.92 -1.27 1.42
C TYR A 139 -1.25 0.00 0.89
N ARG A 140 -0.45 -0.09 -0.17
CA ARG A 140 0.16 1.05 -0.84
C ARG A 140 -0.90 2.01 -1.40
N ASP A 141 -1.88 1.46 -2.10
CA ASP A 141 -2.94 2.25 -2.72
C ASP A 141 -3.89 2.81 -1.65
N SER A 142 -4.14 2.08 -0.54
CA SER A 142 -4.87 2.61 0.62
C SER A 142 -4.16 3.79 1.28
N ALA A 143 -2.83 3.72 1.46
CA ALA A 143 -2.06 4.84 1.97
C ALA A 143 -2.17 6.07 1.06
N ALA A 144 -2.09 5.86 -0.26
CA ALA A 144 -2.21 6.94 -1.23
C ALA A 144 -3.59 7.59 -1.24
N VAL A 145 -4.67 6.79 -1.21
CA VAL A 145 -6.04 7.31 -1.15
C VAL A 145 -6.26 8.08 0.15
N SER A 146 -5.83 7.54 1.29
CA SER A 146 -5.93 8.24 2.58
C SER A 146 -5.17 9.58 2.56
N PHE A 147 -3.99 9.61 1.94
CA PHE A 147 -3.20 10.84 1.80
C PHE A 147 -3.92 11.90 0.93
N VAL A 148 -4.41 11.49 -0.24
CA VAL A 148 -5.16 12.38 -1.14
C VAL A 148 -6.44 12.88 -0.47
N SER A 149 -7.16 12.01 0.24
CA SER A 149 -8.38 12.38 0.97
C SER A 149 -8.10 13.37 2.11
N ALA A 150 -7.02 13.16 2.87
CA ALA A 150 -6.60 14.10 3.91
C ALA A 150 -6.26 15.48 3.33
N PHE A 151 -5.53 15.51 2.23
CA PHE A 151 -5.18 16.74 1.53
C PHE A 151 -6.42 17.45 0.99
N ALA A 152 -7.34 16.71 0.35
CA ALA A 152 -8.60 17.25 -0.15
C ALA A 152 -9.44 17.85 0.97
N LEU A 153 -9.50 17.20 2.14
CA LEU A 153 -10.20 17.71 3.32
C LEU A 153 -9.58 19.00 3.84
N LEU A 154 -8.25 19.09 3.89
CA LEU A 154 -7.55 20.33 4.30
C LEU A 154 -7.87 21.48 3.35
N VAL A 155 -7.82 21.23 2.03
CA VAL A 155 -8.17 22.23 1.02
C VAL A 155 -9.63 22.65 1.14
N ALA A 156 -10.55 21.68 1.30
CA ALA A 156 -11.97 21.97 1.47
C ALA A 156 -12.24 22.85 2.70
N LYS A 157 -11.62 22.56 3.83
CA LYS A 157 -11.75 23.41 5.04
C LYS A 157 -11.19 24.82 4.86
N GLN A 158 -10.13 24.97 4.06
CA GLN A 158 -9.52 26.28 3.82
C GLN A 158 -10.37 27.17 2.89
N PHE A 159 -10.94 26.59 1.83
CA PHE A 159 -11.65 27.35 0.80
C PHE A 159 -13.17 27.34 0.94
N PHE A 160 -13.74 26.38 1.67
CA PHE A 160 -15.17 26.18 1.86
C PHE A 160 -15.50 26.11 3.36
N SER A 161 -14.94 27.02 4.15
CA SER A 161 -15.01 26.97 5.62
C SER A 161 -16.47 26.96 6.13
N GLU A 162 -17.39 27.66 5.47
CA GLU A 162 -18.80 27.72 5.91
C GLU A 162 -19.50 26.35 5.83
N GLN A 163 -19.23 25.56 4.78
CA GLN A 163 -19.81 24.24 4.57
C GLN A 163 -19.14 23.14 5.43
N PHE A 164 -17.90 23.37 5.84
CA PHE A 164 -17.08 22.39 6.58
C PHE A 164 -16.73 22.83 8.01
N LEU A 165 -17.42 23.85 8.54
CA LEU A 165 -17.21 24.42 9.89
C LEU A 165 -17.29 23.34 10.98
N GLU A 166 -18.25 22.44 10.89
CA GLU A 166 -18.51 21.41 11.90
C GLU A 166 -17.54 20.25 11.84
N LEU A 167 -16.75 20.10 10.76
CA LEU A 167 -15.79 19.02 10.64
C LEU A 167 -14.56 19.28 11.51
N SER A 168 -14.41 18.53 12.57
CA SER A 168 -13.32 18.67 13.53
C SER A 168 -11.95 18.39 12.89
N TYR A 169 -10.93 19.14 13.29
CA TYR A 169 -9.53 18.81 12.99
C TYR A 169 -9.11 17.43 13.53
N GLN A 170 -9.85 16.85 14.46
CA GLN A 170 -9.65 15.48 14.93
C GLN A 170 -9.80 14.46 13.81
N SER A 171 -10.61 14.73 12.79
CA SER A 171 -10.73 13.87 11.59
C SER A 171 -9.41 13.69 10.85
N LEU A 172 -8.54 14.71 10.88
CA LEU A 172 -7.22 14.62 10.26
C LEU A 172 -6.32 13.59 10.94
N TRP A 173 -6.46 13.42 12.26
CA TRP A 173 -5.72 12.39 12.99
C TRP A 173 -6.11 10.98 12.56
N VAL A 174 -7.37 10.75 12.19
CA VAL A 174 -7.81 9.46 11.62
C VAL A 174 -7.05 9.15 10.34
N PHE A 175 -6.91 10.16 9.45
CA PHE A 175 -6.10 9.99 8.24
C PHE A 175 -4.62 9.78 8.54
N VAL A 176 -4.04 10.54 9.46
CA VAL A 176 -2.61 10.38 9.85
C VAL A 176 -2.34 8.98 10.35
N VAL A 177 -3.16 8.46 11.25
CA VAL A 177 -3.03 7.09 11.79
C VAL A 177 -3.23 6.05 10.68
N ALA A 178 -4.23 6.23 9.81
CA ALA A 178 -4.49 5.33 8.70
C ALA A 178 -3.31 5.30 7.71
N ILE A 179 -2.79 6.47 7.31
CA ILE A 179 -1.63 6.58 6.42
C ILE A 179 -0.42 5.86 7.04
N ALA A 180 -0.11 6.13 8.31
CA ALA A 180 1.00 5.48 9.00
C ALA A 180 0.83 3.95 9.04
N GLY A 181 -0.35 3.46 9.42
CA GLY A 181 -0.67 2.04 9.45
C GLY A 181 -0.55 1.37 8.08
N PHE A 182 -1.12 1.98 7.05
CA PHE A 182 -1.04 1.46 5.68
C PHE A 182 0.39 1.50 5.12
N CYS A 183 1.17 2.54 5.42
CA CYS A 183 2.58 2.60 5.02
C CYS A 183 3.39 1.47 5.67
N ILE A 184 3.21 1.20 6.97
CA ILE A 184 3.87 0.10 7.66
C ILE A 184 3.46 -1.24 7.05
N ALA A 185 2.16 -1.46 6.86
CA ALA A 185 1.64 -2.68 6.26
C ALA A 185 2.16 -2.90 4.83
N ALA A 186 2.16 -1.84 4.00
CA ALA A 186 2.69 -1.88 2.64
C ALA A 186 4.19 -2.18 2.61
N LYS A 187 4.97 -1.54 3.49
CA LYS A 187 6.41 -1.78 3.61
C LYS A 187 6.71 -3.23 4.00
N ASN A 188 5.98 -3.77 4.97
CA ASN A 188 6.12 -5.16 5.40
C ASN A 188 5.72 -6.13 4.29
N ALA A 189 4.59 -5.90 3.62
CA ALA A 189 4.14 -6.71 2.50
C ALA A 189 5.12 -6.65 1.32
N GLY A 190 5.67 -5.48 1.00
CA GLY A 190 6.67 -5.30 -0.04
C GLY A 190 7.99 -6.02 0.27
N ASN A 191 8.48 -5.94 1.50
CA ASN A 191 9.67 -6.69 1.92
C ASN A 191 9.40 -8.20 1.85
N ARG A 192 8.24 -8.66 2.33
CA ARG A 192 7.84 -10.07 2.26
C ARG A 192 7.69 -10.56 0.82
N LEU A 193 7.18 -9.73 -0.10
CA LEU A 193 7.12 -10.06 -1.52
C LEU A 193 8.52 -10.40 -2.06
N VAL A 194 9.50 -9.55 -1.73
CA VAL A 194 10.88 -9.74 -2.18
C VAL A 194 11.46 -11.05 -1.68
N THR A 195 11.36 -11.32 -0.38
CA THR A 195 11.94 -12.54 0.20
C THR A 195 11.17 -13.79 -0.18
N THR A 196 9.85 -13.72 -0.34
CA THR A 196 9.04 -14.87 -0.78
C THR A 196 9.38 -15.29 -2.21
N ALA A 197 9.58 -14.32 -3.13
CA ALA A 197 9.99 -14.63 -4.49
C ALA A 197 11.37 -15.32 -4.54
N VAL A 198 12.32 -14.86 -3.70
CA VAL A 198 13.64 -15.48 -3.58
C VAL A 198 13.53 -16.90 -2.98
N ALA A 199 12.81 -17.06 -1.87
CA ALA A 199 12.67 -18.35 -1.19
C ALA A 199 12.07 -19.41 -2.12
N ILE A 200 11.00 -19.08 -2.84
CA ILE A 200 10.35 -20.01 -3.80
C ILE A 200 11.30 -20.35 -4.96
N SER A 201 12.02 -19.36 -5.48
CA SER A 201 12.93 -19.61 -6.60
C SER A 201 14.16 -20.42 -6.22
N LEU A 202 14.54 -20.45 -4.93
CA LEU A 202 15.64 -21.28 -4.43
C LEU A 202 15.20 -22.68 -4.07
N SER A 203 13.89 -22.91 -3.82
CA SER A 203 13.33 -24.23 -3.49
C SER A 203 12.83 -25.00 -4.71
N ALA A 204 12.78 -24.39 -5.88
CA ALA A 204 12.40 -24.98 -7.17
C ALA A 204 13.60 -25.57 -7.90
#